data_c3b302478517c85eea4c7cd5f7c49bb4
#
_entry.id   c3b302478517c85eea4c7cd5f7c49bb4
#
_cell.length_a   1.000
_cell.length_b   1.000
_cell.length_c   1.000
_cell.angle_alpha   90.00
_cell.angle_beta   90.00
_cell.angle_gamma   90.00
#
_symmetry.space_group_name_H-M   'P 1'
#
loop_
_entity.id
_entity.type
_entity.pdbx_description
1 polymer ?
#
loop_
_entity_poly.entity_id
_entity_poly.type
_entity_poly.pdbx_seq_one_letter_code
_entity_poly.pdbx_strand_id
1 'polypeptide(L)'
;MMLELLSDREIRDITAWLRSLPAVSNPGLKKTWLSDDIKKQLRDGSYPYDDDQPTPGVDPPDVPPADPVALGKHLAYTSCTECHGRDLNGWGPDDPTPSLIVAKAYTPTHFSRLMKTGIAANGRETKTGFMSGVARWRFSVLTDAEIDALKRYLDSR
;
A
#
# COMPACT_ATOMS: atom_id res chain seq x y z
N MET A 1 10.17 2.01 2.27
CA MET A 1 8.74 1.91 2.61
C MET A 1 7.96 1.32 1.44
N MET A 2 6.72 1.74 1.11
CA MET A 2 5.95 1.09 0.01
C MET A 2 6.64 1.15 -1.36
N LEU A 3 7.36 2.23 -1.65
CA LEU A 3 8.04 2.41 -2.94
C LEU A 3 9.26 1.51 -3.12
N GLU A 4 9.90 1.08 -2.05
CA GLU A 4 11.06 0.16 -2.12
C GLU A 4 10.69 -1.23 -2.64
N LEU A 5 9.41 -1.58 -2.58
CA LEU A 5 8.89 -2.88 -2.99
C LEU A 5 8.34 -2.88 -4.42
N LEU A 6 8.31 -1.73 -5.07
CA LEU A 6 7.95 -1.63 -6.48
C LEU A 6 9.11 -2.14 -7.34
N SER A 7 8.78 -2.84 -8.41
CA SER A 7 9.75 -3.23 -9.42
C SER A 7 10.30 -2.00 -10.16
N ASP A 8 11.49 -2.11 -10.72
CA ASP A 8 12.07 -1.08 -11.58
C ASP A 8 11.15 -0.71 -12.75
N ARG A 9 10.39 -1.67 -13.25
CA ARG A 9 9.41 -1.45 -14.30
C ARG A 9 8.27 -0.57 -13.82
N GLU A 10 7.67 -0.87 -12.66
CA GLU A 10 6.59 -0.07 -12.09
C GLU A 10 7.04 1.36 -11.79
N ILE A 11 8.24 1.54 -11.26
CA ILE A 11 8.82 2.88 -11.03
C ILE A 11 8.97 3.65 -12.34
N ARG A 12 9.46 2.99 -13.40
CA ARG A 12 9.55 3.61 -14.74
C ARG A 12 8.18 3.96 -15.30
N ASP A 13 7.21 3.06 -15.19
CA ASP A 13 5.85 3.26 -15.71
C ASP A 13 5.13 4.40 -14.98
N ILE A 14 5.23 4.46 -13.66
CA ILE A 14 4.72 5.58 -12.84
C ILE A 14 5.40 6.89 -13.24
N THR A 15 6.72 6.89 -13.38
CA THR A 15 7.48 8.08 -13.77
C THR A 15 7.08 8.56 -15.16
N ALA A 16 6.93 7.65 -16.12
CA ALA A 16 6.49 7.97 -17.48
C ALA A 16 5.07 8.57 -17.48
N TRP A 17 4.17 7.97 -16.72
CA TRP A 17 2.81 8.48 -16.58
C TRP A 17 2.80 9.89 -15.96
N LEU A 18 3.51 10.12 -14.85
CA LEU A 18 3.59 11.43 -14.21
C LEU A 18 4.14 12.50 -15.18
N ARG A 19 5.15 12.15 -15.98
CA ARG A 19 5.71 13.05 -16.99
C ARG A 19 4.79 13.32 -18.18
N SER A 20 3.82 12.46 -18.45
CA SER A 20 2.83 12.65 -19.50
C SER A 20 1.69 13.59 -19.10
N LEU A 21 1.52 13.88 -17.82
CA LEU A 21 0.50 14.80 -17.34
C LEU A 21 0.81 16.23 -17.78
N PRO A 22 -0.22 17.00 -18.18
CA PRO A 22 -0.03 18.40 -18.53
C PRO A 22 0.51 19.18 -17.31
N ALA A 23 1.47 20.06 -17.57
CA ALA A 23 1.99 20.94 -16.53
C ALA A 23 0.88 21.88 -16.01
N VAL A 24 0.66 21.87 -14.71
CA VAL A 24 -0.29 22.77 -14.06
C VAL A 24 0.47 23.94 -13.46
N SER A 25 0.15 25.17 -13.91
CA SER A 25 0.66 26.37 -13.29
C SER A 25 -0.18 26.70 -12.05
N ASN A 26 0.45 26.72 -10.91
CA ASN A 26 -0.16 27.18 -9.67
C ASN A 26 0.66 28.32 -9.08
N PRO A 27 0.42 29.57 -9.47
CA PRO A 27 1.19 30.72 -8.99
C PRO A 27 1.05 30.97 -7.47
N GLY A 28 0.01 30.40 -6.84
CA GLY A 28 -0.19 30.44 -5.40
C GLY A 28 0.57 29.37 -4.62
N LEU A 29 1.20 28.40 -5.30
CA LEU A 29 1.94 27.34 -4.64
C LEU A 29 3.22 27.94 -4.04
N LYS A 30 3.33 27.89 -2.73
CA LYS A 30 4.57 28.28 -2.04
C LYS A 30 5.66 27.27 -2.37
N LYS A 31 6.87 27.77 -2.60
CA LYS A 31 8.04 26.89 -2.71
C LYS A 31 8.16 26.01 -1.47
N THR A 32 8.51 24.76 -1.67
CA THR A 32 8.85 23.85 -0.57
C THR A 32 9.92 24.49 0.30
N TRP A 33 9.63 24.65 1.58
CA TRP A 33 10.55 25.22 2.54
C TRP A 33 10.94 24.15 3.56
N LEU A 34 12.22 23.99 3.77
CA LEU A 34 12.77 23.16 4.84
C LEU A 34 13.45 24.06 5.86
N SER A 35 13.25 23.78 7.14
CA SER A 35 13.98 24.50 8.19
C SER A 35 15.50 24.29 8.04
N ASP A 36 16.28 25.20 8.57
CA ASP A 36 17.74 25.07 8.47
C ASP A 36 18.27 23.88 9.26
N ASP A 37 17.55 23.48 10.34
CA ASP A 37 17.84 22.27 11.08
C ASP A 37 17.62 21.01 10.25
N ILE A 38 16.46 20.88 9.58
CA ILE A 38 16.22 19.76 8.64
C ILE A 38 17.25 19.73 7.51
N LYS A 39 17.57 20.89 6.94
CA LYS A 39 18.62 20.97 5.90
C LYS A 39 19.98 20.54 6.43
N LYS A 40 20.30 20.86 7.70
CA LYS A 40 21.53 20.42 8.34
C LYS A 40 21.50 18.90 8.51
N GLN A 41 20.44 18.36 9.10
CA GLN A 41 20.29 16.91 9.30
C GLN A 41 20.38 16.10 8.00
N LEU A 42 19.79 16.61 6.91
CA LEU A 42 19.89 16.00 5.58
C LEU A 42 21.33 16.03 5.03
N ARG A 43 22.09 17.12 5.29
CA ARG A 43 23.48 17.24 4.83
C ARG A 43 24.44 16.36 5.61
N ASP A 44 24.25 16.21 6.91
CA ASP A 44 25.14 15.42 7.77
C ASP A 44 24.66 13.97 7.99
N GLY A 45 23.53 13.58 7.36
CA GLY A 45 23.00 12.23 7.42
C GLY A 45 22.35 11.87 8.75
N SER A 46 22.10 12.84 9.62
CA SER A 46 21.46 12.61 10.92
C SER A 46 19.94 12.71 10.90
N TYR A 47 19.33 12.97 9.73
CA TYR A 47 17.87 12.98 9.62
C TYR A 47 17.33 11.57 9.92
N PRO A 48 16.45 11.42 10.90
CA PRO A 48 15.91 10.13 11.26
C PRO A 48 14.95 9.64 10.16
N TYR A 49 15.46 8.84 9.25
CA TYR A 49 14.60 8.06 8.38
C TYR A 49 14.11 6.87 9.20
N ASP A 50 12.86 6.85 9.56
CA ASP A 50 12.24 5.79 10.38
C ASP A 50 12.28 4.40 9.71
N ASP A 51 12.82 4.29 8.49
CA ASP A 51 12.56 3.17 7.62
C ASP A 51 13.74 2.67 6.78
N ASP A 52 14.96 2.82 7.27
CA ASP A 52 16.16 2.28 6.58
C ASP A 52 16.25 0.74 6.65
N GLN A 53 15.30 0.10 7.32
CA GLN A 53 15.28 -1.36 7.40
C GLN A 53 14.42 -1.92 6.27
N PRO A 54 14.99 -2.69 5.35
CA PRO A 54 14.22 -3.36 4.31
C PRO A 54 13.17 -4.30 4.95
N THR A 55 12.04 -4.47 4.27
CA THR A 55 11.01 -5.40 4.74
C THR A 55 11.57 -6.83 4.72
N PRO A 56 11.68 -7.51 5.87
CA PRO A 56 12.36 -8.81 5.94
C PRO A 56 11.72 -9.84 5.01
N GLY A 57 12.55 -10.51 4.22
CA GLY A 57 12.12 -11.59 3.33
C GLY A 57 11.24 -11.17 2.14
N VAL A 58 11.26 -9.88 1.81
CA VAL A 58 10.55 -9.36 0.64
C VAL A 58 11.50 -8.53 -0.21
N ASP A 59 11.94 -9.10 -1.32
CA ASP A 59 12.72 -8.40 -2.33
C ASP A 59 11.79 -7.90 -3.45
N PRO A 60 11.98 -6.68 -3.97
CA PRO A 60 11.22 -6.21 -5.11
C PRO A 60 11.51 -7.09 -6.33
N PRO A 61 10.49 -7.53 -7.08
CA PRO A 61 10.72 -8.28 -8.32
C PRO A 61 11.16 -7.32 -9.44
N ASP A 62 11.88 -7.84 -10.44
CA ASP A 62 12.25 -7.05 -11.64
C ASP A 62 11.02 -6.56 -12.42
N VAL A 63 9.97 -7.38 -12.43
CA VAL A 63 8.67 -7.09 -13.02
C VAL A 63 7.55 -7.64 -12.13
N PRO A 64 6.33 -7.09 -12.20
CA PRO A 64 5.21 -7.66 -11.45
C PRO A 64 5.04 -9.16 -11.73
N PRO A 65 4.90 -10.00 -10.69
CA PRO A 65 4.79 -11.44 -10.86
C PRO A 65 3.56 -11.86 -11.67
N ALA A 66 3.71 -12.87 -12.53
CA ALA A 66 2.60 -13.44 -13.27
C ALA A 66 1.86 -14.54 -12.49
N ASP A 67 2.53 -15.22 -11.55
CA ASP A 67 1.89 -16.17 -10.64
C ASP A 67 0.92 -15.48 -9.71
N PRO A 68 -0.35 -15.94 -9.59
CA PRO A 68 -1.37 -15.24 -8.81
C PRO A 68 -1.02 -15.07 -7.32
N VAL A 69 -0.37 -16.05 -6.70
CA VAL A 69 -0.02 -15.94 -5.27
C VAL A 69 1.17 -14.99 -5.08
N ALA A 70 2.16 -15.05 -5.97
CA ALA A 70 3.28 -14.13 -5.98
C ALA A 70 2.82 -12.69 -6.29
N LEU A 71 1.91 -12.51 -7.24
CA LEU A 71 1.28 -11.21 -7.51
C LEU A 71 0.52 -10.71 -6.29
N GLY A 72 -0.27 -11.56 -5.64
CA GLY A 72 -0.99 -11.22 -4.42
C GLY A 72 -0.05 -10.82 -3.28
N LYS A 73 1.09 -11.50 -3.12
CA LYS A 73 2.15 -11.10 -2.19
C LYS A 73 2.67 -9.71 -2.52
N HIS A 74 3.05 -9.47 -3.77
CA HIS A 74 3.56 -8.19 -4.24
C HIS A 74 2.56 -7.05 -3.96
N LEU A 75 1.30 -7.23 -4.34
CA LEU A 75 0.24 -6.25 -4.09
C LEU A 75 0.01 -6.00 -2.59
N ALA A 76 0.04 -7.04 -1.75
CA ALA A 76 -0.12 -6.88 -0.31
C ALA A 76 1.01 -6.04 0.29
N TYR A 77 2.25 -6.30 -0.09
CA TYR A 77 3.39 -5.58 0.45
C TYR A 77 3.52 -4.15 -0.10
N THR A 78 3.15 -3.91 -1.35
CA THR A 78 3.18 -2.57 -1.95
C THR A 78 1.99 -1.70 -1.57
N SER A 79 0.90 -2.27 -1.03
CA SER A 79 -0.35 -1.52 -0.83
C SER A 79 -0.91 -1.57 0.58
N CYS A 80 -0.55 -2.57 1.40
CA CYS A 80 -1.18 -2.80 2.69
C CYS A 80 -0.25 -2.53 3.87
N THR A 81 1.07 -2.59 3.68
CA THR A 81 2.07 -2.46 4.76
C THR A 81 2.03 -1.12 5.47
N GLU A 82 1.63 -0.07 4.78
CA GLU A 82 1.48 1.28 5.36
C GLU A 82 0.57 1.30 6.60
N CYS A 83 -0.52 0.53 6.56
CA CYS A 83 -1.49 0.48 7.62
C CYS A 83 -1.42 -0.81 8.44
N HIS A 84 -1.10 -1.95 7.81
CA HIS A 84 -1.15 -3.26 8.45
C HIS A 84 0.21 -3.78 8.95
N GLY A 85 1.23 -2.91 8.97
CA GLY A 85 2.58 -3.27 9.40
C GLY A 85 3.39 -4.00 8.33
N ARG A 86 4.71 -3.97 8.46
CA ARG A 86 5.63 -4.56 7.48
C ARG A 86 5.45 -6.07 7.30
N ASP A 87 5.05 -6.75 8.36
CA ASP A 87 4.76 -8.18 8.37
C ASP A 87 3.27 -8.50 8.13
N LEU A 88 2.46 -7.46 7.91
CA LEU A 88 1.00 -7.54 7.73
C LEU A 88 0.25 -8.07 8.96
N ASN A 89 0.85 -7.95 10.16
CA ASN A 89 0.26 -8.41 11.42
C ASN A 89 -0.36 -7.29 12.27
N GLY A 90 -0.43 -6.07 11.71
CA GLY A 90 -0.86 -4.86 12.44
C GLY A 90 0.28 -4.24 13.23
N TRP A 91 0.00 -3.17 13.94
CA TRP A 91 1.01 -2.39 14.68
C TRP A 91 1.04 -2.69 16.19
N GLY A 92 0.18 -3.56 16.67
CA GLY A 92 0.14 -3.95 18.09
C GLY A 92 -1.25 -3.83 18.71
N PRO A 93 -1.38 -4.14 20.00
CA PRO A 93 -2.68 -4.25 20.66
C PRO A 93 -3.43 -2.93 20.82
N ASP A 94 -2.70 -1.82 20.85
CA ASP A 94 -3.28 -0.47 21.03
C ASP A 94 -3.68 0.18 19.70
N ASP A 95 -3.28 -0.40 18.56
CA ASP A 95 -3.64 0.10 17.24
C ASP A 95 -4.90 -0.61 16.72
N PRO A 96 -5.89 0.13 16.20
CA PRO A 96 -7.13 -0.45 15.69
C PRO A 96 -6.97 -1.24 14.38
N THR A 97 -5.77 -1.20 13.76
CA THR A 97 -5.52 -1.86 12.49
C THR A 97 -5.20 -3.34 12.72
N PRO A 98 -6.06 -4.26 12.30
CA PRO A 98 -5.87 -5.69 12.58
C PRO A 98 -4.79 -6.31 11.70
N SER A 99 -4.26 -7.45 12.15
CA SER A 99 -3.52 -8.36 11.28
C SER A 99 -4.36 -8.76 10.06
N LEU A 100 -3.73 -8.83 8.88
CA LEU A 100 -4.39 -9.29 7.66
C LEU A 100 -4.78 -10.77 7.69
N ILE A 101 -4.44 -11.51 8.73
CA ILE A 101 -5.00 -12.86 8.97
C ILE A 101 -6.54 -12.83 8.99
N VAL A 102 -7.14 -11.69 9.35
CA VAL A 102 -8.60 -11.49 9.32
C VAL A 102 -9.21 -11.72 7.93
N ALA A 103 -8.42 -11.56 6.85
CA ALA A 103 -8.89 -11.79 5.50
C ALA A 103 -9.32 -13.26 5.25
N LYS A 104 -8.78 -14.22 6.03
CA LYS A 104 -9.20 -15.64 5.95
C LYS A 104 -10.67 -15.86 6.33
N ALA A 105 -11.25 -14.96 7.12
CA ALA A 105 -12.68 -15.04 7.48
C ALA A 105 -13.61 -14.54 6.34
N TYR A 106 -13.04 -13.97 5.27
CA TYR A 106 -13.82 -13.49 4.14
C TYR A 106 -13.90 -14.54 3.05
N THR A 107 -15.10 -14.79 2.52
CA THR A 107 -15.22 -15.49 1.24
C THR A 107 -14.64 -14.62 0.12
N PRO A 108 -14.22 -15.19 -1.04
CA PRO A 108 -13.75 -14.39 -2.17
C PRO A 108 -14.72 -13.27 -2.56
N THR A 109 -16.03 -13.56 -2.58
CA THR A 109 -17.07 -12.57 -2.91
C THR A 109 -17.14 -11.44 -1.88
N HIS A 110 -17.07 -11.76 -0.59
CA HIS A 110 -17.10 -10.74 0.46
C HIS A 110 -15.81 -9.91 0.47
N PHE A 111 -14.67 -10.53 0.17
CA PHE A 111 -13.39 -9.82 0.05
C PHE A 111 -13.39 -8.86 -1.14
N SER A 112 -13.84 -9.33 -2.31
CA SER A 112 -13.99 -8.48 -3.50
C SER A 112 -14.94 -7.30 -3.23
N ARG A 113 -16.08 -7.56 -2.59
CA ARG A 113 -17.00 -6.48 -2.20
C ARG A 113 -16.33 -5.46 -1.28
N LEU A 114 -15.57 -5.91 -0.27
CA LEU A 114 -14.83 -4.99 0.60
C LEU A 114 -13.87 -4.13 -0.21
N MET A 115 -13.07 -4.72 -1.08
CA MET A 115 -12.08 -4.00 -1.89
C MET A 115 -12.73 -3.00 -2.85
N LYS A 116 -13.85 -3.36 -3.48
CA LYS A 116 -14.53 -2.50 -4.48
C LYS A 116 -15.41 -1.41 -3.84
N THR A 117 -16.06 -1.71 -2.73
CA THR A 117 -17.14 -0.86 -2.20
C THR A 117 -16.92 -0.39 -0.76
N GLY A 118 -15.96 -0.95 -0.07
CA GLY A 118 -15.73 -0.68 1.35
C GLY A 118 -16.72 -1.38 2.30
N ILE A 119 -17.55 -2.31 1.79
CA ILE A 119 -18.55 -3.02 2.59
C ILE A 119 -17.99 -4.35 3.07
N ALA A 120 -17.86 -4.50 4.39
CA ALA A 120 -17.36 -5.69 5.04
C ALA A 120 -18.30 -6.89 4.91
N ALA A 121 -17.85 -8.08 5.37
CA ALA A 121 -18.59 -9.33 5.25
C ALA A 121 -19.99 -9.26 5.89
N ASN A 122 -20.15 -8.51 6.98
CA ASN A 122 -21.42 -8.30 7.68
C ASN A 122 -22.41 -7.35 6.97
N GLY A 123 -22.07 -6.87 5.77
CA GLY A 123 -22.91 -5.95 5.00
C GLY A 123 -22.83 -4.48 5.45
N ARG A 124 -21.93 -4.14 6.33
CA ARG A 124 -21.72 -2.77 6.86
C ARG A 124 -20.32 -2.27 6.57
N GLU A 125 -20.07 -1.00 6.79
CA GLU A 125 -18.70 -0.48 6.83
C GLU A 125 -17.89 -1.13 7.96
N THR A 126 -16.56 -1.09 7.84
CA THR A 126 -15.66 -1.54 8.91
C THR A 126 -15.87 -0.69 10.17
N LYS A 127 -15.53 -1.23 11.34
CA LYS A 127 -15.84 -0.64 12.64
C LYS A 127 -15.45 0.84 12.77
N THR A 128 -14.28 1.20 12.25
CA THR A 128 -13.78 2.59 12.26
C THR A 128 -14.18 3.38 11.02
N GLY A 129 -14.72 2.74 9.98
CA GLY A 129 -14.96 3.33 8.67
C GLY A 129 -13.67 3.57 7.85
N PHE A 130 -12.50 3.51 8.48
CA PHE A 130 -11.23 3.88 7.84
C PHE A 130 -10.90 2.95 6.66
N MET A 131 -10.86 1.63 6.89
CA MET A 131 -10.61 0.66 5.80
C MET A 131 -11.67 0.72 4.71
N SER A 132 -12.93 1.01 5.07
CA SER A 132 -14.01 1.21 4.09
C SER A 132 -13.75 2.42 3.19
N GLY A 133 -13.26 3.51 3.75
CA GLY A 133 -12.84 4.69 3.00
C GLY A 133 -11.67 4.38 2.07
N VAL A 134 -10.61 3.76 2.58
CA VAL A 134 -9.43 3.36 1.82
C VAL A 134 -9.82 2.44 0.65
N ALA A 135 -10.68 1.45 0.88
CA ALA A 135 -11.14 0.54 -0.16
C ALA A 135 -11.82 1.28 -1.31
N ARG A 136 -12.77 2.15 -1.00
CA ARG A 136 -13.47 2.94 -2.03
C ARG A 136 -12.55 3.87 -2.82
N TRP A 137 -11.60 4.48 -2.15
CA TRP A 137 -10.74 5.48 -2.76
C TRP A 137 -9.52 4.87 -3.47
N ARG A 138 -8.91 3.83 -2.88
CA ARG A 138 -7.61 3.30 -3.32
C ARG A 138 -7.73 1.96 -4.06
N PHE A 139 -8.60 1.07 -3.61
CA PHE A 139 -8.65 -0.31 -4.10
C PHE A 139 -9.79 -0.59 -5.07
N SER A 140 -10.76 0.31 -5.20
CA SER A 140 -11.86 0.15 -6.15
C SER A 140 -11.42 0.05 -7.61
N VAL A 141 -10.21 0.56 -7.93
CA VAL A 141 -9.62 0.52 -9.27
C VAL A 141 -8.88 -0.79 -9.59
N LEU A 142 -8.60 -1.62 -8.58
CA LEU A 142 -8.00 -2.92 -8.82
C LEU A 142 -8.89 -3.78 -9.72
N THR A 143 -8.27 -4.54 -10.61
CA THR A 143 -8.98 -5.54 -11.40
C THR A 143 -9.47 -6.71 -10.53
N ASP A 144 -10.43 -7.48 -11.02
CA ASP A 144 -10.90 -8.66 -10.30
C ASP A 144 -9.80 -9.72 -10.14
N ALA A 145 -8.90 -9.82 -11.12
CA ALA A 145 -7.74 -10.72 -11.07
C ALA A 145 -6.75 -10.31 -9.98
N GLU A 146 -6.48 -9.02 -9.79
CA GLU A 146 -5.63 -8.52 -8.71
C GLU A 146 -6.24 -8.75 -7.34
N ILE A 147 -7.55 -8.55 -7.20
CA ILE A 147 -8.28 -8.82 -5.96
C ILE A 147 -8.25 -10.32 -5.64
N ASP A 148 -8.45 -11.19 -6.64
CA ASP A 148 -8.36 -12.65 -6.46
C ASP A 148 -6.93 -13.06 -6.07
N ALA A 149 -5.92 -12.49 -6.71
CA ALA A 149 -4.52 -12.71 -6.37
C ALA A 149 -4.21 -12.31 -4.92
N LEU A 150 -4.64 -11.12 -4.49
CA LEU A 150 -4.55 -10.68 -3.10
C LEU A 150 -5.19 -11.68 -2.14
N LYS A 151 -6.41 -12.10 -2.43
CA LYS A 151 -7.15 -13.05 -1.57
C LYS A 151 -6.43 -14.39 -1.46
N ARG A 152 -5.94 -14.94 -2.58
CA ARG A 152 -5.17 -16.20 -2.60
C ARG A 152 -3.93 -16.10 -1.73
N TYR A 153 -3.17 -15.01 -1.87
CA TYR A 153 -2.00 -14.81 -1.03
C TYR A 153 -2.36 -14.71 0.45
N LEU A 154 -3.36 -13.90 0.81
CA LEU A 154 -3.77 -13.73 2.21
C LEU A 154 -4.31 -15.01 2.83
N ASP A 155 -4.91 -15.90 2.04
CA ASP A 155 -5.34 -17.22 2.49
C ASP A 155 -4.17 -18.18 2.72
N SER A 156 -3.09 -18.01 1.96
CA SER A 156 -1.90 -18.88 2.04
C SER A 156 -0.95 -18.56 3.19
N ARG A 157 -1.12 -17.39 3.84
CA ARG A 157 -0.28 -16.92 4.97
C ARG A 157 -0.42 -17.78 6.21
#